data_99ad88d246f92192d703c6aefa94e795
#
_entry.id   99ad88d246f92192d703c6aefa94e795
#
_cell.length_a   1.000
_cell.length_b   1.000
_cell.length_c   1.000
_cell.angle_alpha   90.00
_cell.angle_beta   90.00
_cell.angle_gamma   90.00
#
_symmetry.space_group_name_H-M   'P 1'
#
loop_
_entity.id
_entity.type
_entity.pdbx_description
1 polymer ?
#
loop_
_entity_poly.entity_id
_entity_poly.type
_entity_poly.pdbx_seq_one_letter_code
_entity_poly.pdbx_strand_id
1 'polypeptide(L)'
;MSILGTLEAGSRYDLRVGLSPDAPDEGELKDEAQGTFGYVHSYETSSRYDGPGLRAVLFVSGCLLRCTYCHNPDTWHLKDGTYVSAQQVIDRLGQFASALRALDGGLTISGGEVMVQLAFTKRILAGAKKMGLHTAIETSGFLGDRVDDSYLSVLDLVLLDIKSSNPDTYKTVTGRDLAPTLRFAERLAKMN
;
A
#
# COMPACT_ATOMS: atom_id res chain seq x y z
N MET A 1 4.82 7.04 27.82
CA MET A 1 6.02 6.16 27.70
C MET A 1 6.40 6.17 26.23
N SER A 2 7.53 6.81 25.92
CA SER A 2 8.03 6.96 24.54
C SER A 2 8.51 5.61 24.01
N ILE A 3 7.87 5.09 22.95
CA ILE A 3 8.34 3.93 22.18
C ILE A 3 9.24 4.45 21.04
N LEU A 4 10.19 5.29 21.37
CA LEU A 4 11.32 5.57 20.51
C LEU A 4 12.43 4.61 20.92
N GLY A 5 12.35 3.37 20.44
CA GLY A 5 13.52 2.51 20.42
C GLY A 5 14.60 3.23 19.61
N THR A 6 15.77 3.36 20.21
CA THR A 6 16.97 3.91 19.56
C THR A 6 17.19 3.20 18.23
N LEU A 7 17.02 3.94 17.15
CA LEU A 7 17.33 3.48 15.78
C LEU A 7 18.85 3.29 15.70
N GLU A 8 19.32 2.05 15.81
CA GLU A 8 20.68 1.74 15.45
C GLU A 8 20.88 2.04 13.96
N ALA A 9 21.74 2.98 13.65
CA ALA A 9 22.05 3.37 12.28
C ALA A 9 22.56 2.14 11.53
N GLY A 10 21.78 1.67 10.55
CA GLY A 10 22.25 0.77 9.52
C GLY A 10 21.51 -0.54 9.31
N SER A 11 20.64 -1.04 10.21
CA SER A 11 20.09 -2.39 10.06
C SER A 11 18.62 -2.47 9.63
N ARG A 12 17.76 -1.51 10.00
CA ARG A 12 16.33 -1.56 9.71
C ARG A 12 15.85 -0.73 8.53
N TYR A 13 16.68 0.17 8.05
CA TYR A 13 16.26 1.15 7.04
C TYR A 13 17.14 1.09 5.79
N ASP A 14 17.50 -0.14 5.38
CA ASP A 14 18.18 -0.33 4.10
C ASP A 14 17.29 0.19 2.98
N LEU A 15 17.83 1.11 2.19
CA LEU A 15 17.17 1.69 1.02
C LEU A 15 16.90 0.65 -0.09
N ARG A 16 17.36 -0.57 0.06
CA ARG A 16 17.09 -1.69 -0.82
C ARG A 16 15.71 -2.27 -0.54
N VAL A 17 14.70 -1.61 -1.05
CA VAL A 17 13.33 -2.15 -1.31
C VAL A 17 12.53 -2.55 -0.07
N GLY A 18 12.87 -2.08 1.15
CA GLY A 18 12.15 -2.49 2.35
C GLY A 18 12.28 -4.00 2.66
N LEU A 19 13.29 -4.64 2.08
CA LEU A 19 13.61 -6.04 2.39
C LEU A 19 14.37 -6.12 3.72
N SER A 20 14.04 -7.12 4.52
CA SER A 20 14.84 -7.51 5.67
C SER A 20 16.29 -7.76 5.25
N PRO A 21 17.30 -7.46 6.08
CA PRO A 21 18.66 -7.93 5.84
C PRO A 21 18.74 -9.47 5.75
N ASP A 22 17.79 -10.17 6.33
CA ASP A 22 17.65 -11.62 6.16
C ASP A 22 16.95 -11.90 4.84
N ALA A 23 17.58 -12.70 3.97
CA ALA A 23 16.94 -13.13 2.74
C ALA A 23 15.64 -13.90 3.08
N PRO A 24 14.53 -13.62 2.38
CA PRO A 24 13.31 -14.40 2.54
C PRO A 24 13.57 -15.87 2.20
N ASP A 25 12.89 -16.79 2.87
CA ASP A 25 12.96 -18.19 2.48
C ASP A 25 12.22 -18.46 1.16
N GLU A 26 12.44 -19.61 0.53
CA GLU A 26 11.80 -19.94 -0.74
C GLU A 26 10.27 -20.02 -0.66
N GLY A 27 9.72 -20.37 0.50
CA GLY A 27 8.28 -20.40 0.76
C GLY A 27 7.70 -18.99 0.77
N GLU A 28 8.31 -18.08 1.51
CA GLU A 28 7.91 -16.66 1.55
C GLU A 28 7.92 -16.03 0.14
N LEU A 29 8.97 -16.29 -0.66
CA LEU A 29 9.06 -15.77 -2.04
C LEU A 29 7.93 -16.28 -2.95
N LYS A 30 7.54 -17.55 -2.81
CA LYS A 30 6.41 -18.12 -3.57
C LYS A 30 5.07 -17.51 -3.11
N ASP A 31 4.87 -17.39 -1.82
CA ASP A 31 3.66 -16.81 -1.25
C ASP A 31 3.49 -15.35 -1.66
N GLU A 32 4.56 -14.56 -1.62
CA GLU A 32 4.56 -13.17 -2.08
C GLU A 32 4.27 -13.08 -3.59
N ALA A 33 4.89 -13.92 -4.41
CA ALA A 33 4.67 -13.93 -5.86
C ALA A 33 3.23 -14.29 -6.24
N GLN A 34 2.57 -15.19 -5.46
CA GLN A 34 1.17 -15.57 -5.64
C GLN A 34 0.19 -14.60 -4.98
N GLY A 35 0.66 -13.74 -4.09
CA GLY A 35 -0.17 -12.84 -3.28
C GLY A 35 -1.04 -13.57 -2.26
N THR A 36 -0.65 -14.78 -1.87
CA THR A 36 -1.37 -15.59 -0.89
C THR A 36 -1.17 -15.03 0.51
N PHE A 37 0.04 -14.56 0.80
CA PHE A 37 0.41 -13.90 2.04
C PHE A 37 1.07 -12.54 1.76
N GLY A 38 1.09 -11.69 2.78
CA GLY A 38 1.74 -10.39 2.76
C GLY A 38 1.86 -9.79 4.16
N TYR A 39 2.45 -8.62 4.22
CA TYR A 39 2.77 -7.92 5.46
C TYR A 39 1.82 -6.74 5.67
N VAL A 40 1.04 -6.79 6.73
CA VAL A 40 0.06 -5.76 7.12
C VAL A 40 0.56 -5.04 8.36
N HIS A 41 0.56 -3.71 8.32
CA HIS A 41 0.87 -2.88 9.47
C HIS A 41 -0.34 -2.78 10.41
N SER A 42 -1.49 -2.31 9.90
CA SER A 42 -2.66 -2.05 10.73
C SER A 42 -3.96 -1.96 9.89
N TYR A 43 -5.08 -1.83 10.61
CA TYR A 43 -6.41 -1.63 10.05
C TYR A 43 -7.10 -0.47 10.73
N GLU A 44 -7.88 0.28 9.94
CA GLU A 44 -8.89 1.18 10.41
C GLU A 44 -10.23 0.80 9.78
N THR A 45 -11.32 0.80 10.57
CA THR A 45 -12.62 0.27 10.10
C THR A 45 -13.66 1.34 9.78
N SER A 46 -13.34 2.62 10.01
CA SER A 46 -14.33 3.71 9.94
C SER A 46 -13.76 5.06 9.52
N SER A 47 -12.86 5.10 8.55
CA SER A 47 -12.34 6.36 8.02
C SER A 47 -13.35 7.05 7.09
N ARG A 48 -13.32 8.39 7.09
CA ARG A 48 -14.05 9.26 6.16
C ARG A 48 -13.13 10.12 5.29
N TYR A 49 -11.83 9.91 5.39
CA TYR A 49 -10.82 10.74 4.72
C TYR A 49 -10.08 10.01 3.59
N ASP A 50 -10.18 8.69 3.56
CA ASP A 50 -9.40 7.85 2.66
C ASP A 50 -10.20 7.40 1.41
N GLY A 51 -11.12 8.24 0.94
CA GLY A 51 -11.93 8.00 -0.25
C GLY A 51 -13.43 8.20 -0.01
N PRO A 52 -14.28 7.90 -1.02
CA PRO A 52 -15.71 8.13 -0.94
C PRO A 52 -16.42 7.19 0.05
N GLY A 53 -17.43 7.69 0.73
CA GLY A 53 -18.23 6.95 1.70
C GLY A 53 -17.46 6.58 2.98
N LEU A 54 -17.93 5.56 3.68
CA LEU A 54 -17.22 5.03 4.84
C LEU A 54 -16.15 4.01 4.40
N ARG A 55 -14.90 4.19 4.81
CA ARG A 55 -13.80 3.32 4.38
C ARG A 55 -13.32 2.40 5.49
N ALA A 56 -13.16 1.13 5.16
CA ALA A 56 -12.18 0.31 5.84
C ALA A 56 -10.83 0.59 5.20
N VAL A 57 -9.80 0.87 5.99
CA VAL A 57 -8.45 1.13 5.50
C VAL A 57 -7.51 0.03 5.96
N LEU A 58 -6.80 -0.56 5.00
CA LEU A 58 -5.73 -1.52 5.25
C LEU A 58 -4.40 -0.83 5.02
N PHE A 59 -3.57 -0.73 6.05
CA PHE A 59 -2.21 -0.22 5.94
C PHE A 59 -1.24 -1.38 5.76
N VAL A 60 -0.56 -1.44 4.60
CA VAL A 60 0.46 -2.45 4.33
C VAL A 60 1.85 -1.94 4.66
N SER A 61 2.79 -2.86 4.94
CA SER A 61 4.19 -2.54 5.20
C SER A 61 5.02 -2.56 3.91
N GLY A 62 6.19 -1.92 3.94
CA GLY A 62 7.11 -1.78 2.84
C GLY A 62 6.91 -0.47 2.09
N CYS A 63 7.97 0.35 1.99
CA CYS A 63 7.99 1.57 1.19
C CYS A 63 9.40 1.83 0.65
N LEU A 64 9.49 2.25 -0.61
CA LEU A 64 10.76 2.61 -1.24
C LEU A 64 11.14 4.08 -1.07
N LEU A 65 10.18 4.92 -0.67
CA LEU A 65 10.41 6.33 -0.40
C LEU A 65 10.91 6.50 1.06
N ARG A 66 11.60 7.61 1.30
CA ARG A 66 12.05 8.02 2.63
C ARG A 66 11.64 9.47 2.86
N CYS A 67 10.31 9.68 2.81
CA CYS A 67 9.75 11.03 2.95
C CYS A 67 10.14 11.65 4.28
N THR A 68 10.69 12.85 4.24
CA THR A 68 11.15 13.58 5.43
C THR A 68 10.03 13.92 6.43
N TYR A 69 8.79 13.91 5.95
CA TYR A 69 7.57 14.14 6.74
C TYR A 69 6.66 12.90 6.81
N CYS A 70 7.24 11.68 6.72
CA CYS A 70 6.45 10.46 6.78
C CYS A 70 5.71 10.36 8.12
N HIS A 71 4.39 10.13 8.06
CA HIS A 71 3.57 9.93 9.26
C HIS A 71 3.73 8.53 9.85
N ASN A 72 4.06 7.53 9.00
CA ASN A 72 4.14 6.12 9.39
C ASN A 72 5.53 5.55 9.02
N PRO A 73 6.64 6.03 9.62
CA PRO A 73 7.97 5.55 9.27
C PRO A 73 8.21 4.08 9.66
N ASP A 74 7.41 3.55 10.55
CA ASP A 74 7.35 2.14 10.95
C ASP A 74 6.77 1.21 9.88
N THR A 75 6.18 1.77 8.81
CA THR A 75 5.78 0.99 7.61
C THR A 75 6.87 0.87 6.56
N TRP A 76 8.03 1.49 6.74
CA TRP A 76 9.07 1.51 5.70
C TRP A 76 9.63 0.14 5.38
N HIS A 77 9.76 -0.70 6.40
CA HIS A 77 10.34 -2.03 6.25
C HIS A 77 9.24 -3.08 6.09
N LEU A 78 9.38 -3.98 5.10
CA LEU A 78 8.34 -4.95 4.79
C LEU A 78 8.02 -5.86 5.99
N LYS A 79 9.05 -6.44 6.60
CA LYS A 79 8.90 -7.40 7.71
C LYS A 79 8.61 -6.76 9.09
N ASP A 80 8.50 -5.43 9.17
CA ASP A 80 8.00 -4.77 10.39
C ASP A 80 6.47 -4.94 10.54
N GLY A 81 5.77 -5.34 9.46
CA GLY A 81 4.36 -5.72 9.50
C GLY A 81 4.12 -7.15 10.00
N THR A 82 2.86 -7.45 10.25
CA THR A 82 2.39 -8.79 10.58
C THR A 82 2.17 -9.60 9.30
N TYR A 83 2.79 -10.78 9.20
CA TYR A 83 2.61 -11.70 8.08
C TYR A 83 1.27 -12.39 8.18
N VAL A 84 0.38 -12.15 7.21
CA VAL A 84 -1.01 -12.65 7.19
C VAL A 84 -1.40 -13.14 5.82
N SER A 85 -2.36 -14.07 5.75
CA SER A 85 -2.92 -14.48 4.47
C SER A 85 -3.90 -13.42 3.93
N ALA A 86 -3.98 -13.30 2.59
CA ALA A 86 -4.98 -12.45 1.94
C ALA A 86 -6.41 -12.89 2.31
N GLN A 87 -6.63 -14.20 2.52
CA GLN A 87 -7.94 -14.72 2.93
C GLN A 87 -8.34 -14.22 4.32
N GLN A 88 -7.43 -14.19 5.30
CA GLN A 88 -7.71 -13.62 6.63
C GLN A 88 -8.14 -12.15 6.55
N VAL A 89 -7.47 -11.37 5.67
CA VAL A 89 -7.84 -9.96 5.43
C VAL A 89 -9.23 -9.85 4.80
N ILE A 90 -9.52 -10.68 3.80
CA ILE A 90 -10.82 -10.71 3.11
C ILE A 90 -11.95 -11.13 4.08
N ASP A 91 -11.73 -12.14 4.90
CA ASP A 91 -12.71 -12.61 5.88
C ASP A 91 -13.02 -11.54 6.94
N ARG A 92 -11.97 -10.84 7.40
CA ARG A 92 -12.13 -9.71 8.32
C ARG A 92 -12.93 -8.57 7.68
N LEU A 93 -12.62 -8.21 6.44
CA LEU A 93 -13.36 -7.18 5.68
C LEU A 93 -14.82 -7.58 5.52
N GLY A 94 -15.10 -8.85 5.29
CA GLY A 94 -16.45 -9.40 5.14
C GLY A 94 -17.37 -9.11 6.33
N GLN A 95 -16.82 -9.02 7.53
CA GLN A 95 -17.57 -8.68 8.75
C GLN A 95 -18.17 -7.27 8.70
N PHE A 96 -17.57 -6.36 7.95
CA PHE A 96 -18.00 -4.96 7.82
C PHE A 96 -18.67 -4.66 6.47
N ALA A 97 -18.66 -5.60 5.53
CA ALA A 97 -19.06 -5.36 4.14
C ALA A 97 -20.49 -4.83 3.99
N SER A 98 -21.45 -5.29 4.79
CA SER A 98 -22.83 -4.82 4.75
C SER A 98 -22.95 -3.36 5.21
N ALA A 99 -22.26 -2.98 6.28
CA ALA A 99 -22.25 -1.62 6.79
C ALA A 99 -21.54 -0.66 5.81
N LEU A 100 -20.42 -1.09 5.26
CA LEU A 100 -19.68 -0.30 4.26
C LEU A 100 -20.56 -0.03 3.03
N ARG A 101 -21.24 -1.02 2.47
CA ARG A 101 -22.17 -0.83 1.33
C ARG A 101 -23.33 0.11 1.67
N ALA A 102 -23.92 -0.04 2.85
CA ALA A 102 -25.03 0.82 3.26
C ALA A 102 -24.65 2.30 3.41
N LEU A 103 -23.35 2.60 3.50
CA LEU A 103 -22.79 3.94 3.65
C LEU A 103 -21.99 4.37 2.41
N ASP A 104 -22.30 3.77 1.24
CA ASP A 104 -21.64 4.03 -0.06
C ASP A 104 -20.10 3.97 0.04
N GLY A 105 -19.61 3.09 0.87
CA GLY A 105 -18.20 2.98 1.23
C GLY A 105 -17.49 1.79 0.60
N GLY A 106 -16.33 1.45 1.15
CA GLY A 106 -15.53 0.37 0.63
C GLY A 106 -14.19 0.18 1.31
N LEU A 107 -13.26 -0.41 0.57
CA LEU A 107 -11.89 -0.65 1.02
C LEU A 107 -10.93 0.36 0.39
N THR A 108 -10.07 0.94 1.19
CA THR A 108 -8.83 1.61 0.74
C THR A 108 -7.63 0.85 1.24
N ILE A 109 -6.65 0.60 0.37
CA ILE A 109 -5.35 0.09 0.79
C ILE A 109 -4.35 1.23 0.71
N SER A 110 -3.67 1.48 1.81
CA SER A 110 -2.66 2.51 2.02
C SER A 110 -1.47 1.92 2.80
N GLY A 111 -0.71 2.71 3.54
CA GLY A 111 0.35 2.28 4.44
C GLY A 111 1.71 2.81 4.04
N GLY A 112 2.69 1.94 3.83
CA GLY A 112 3.99 2.31 3.28
C GLY A 112 3.86 2.69 1.79
N GLU A 113 3.88 1.69 0.92
CA GLU A 113 3.56 1.84 -0.51
C GLU A 113 2.85 0.56 -0.97
N VAL A 114 1.60 0.70 -1.35
CA VAL A 114 0.71 -0.41 -1.72
C VAL A 114 1.27 -1.28 -2.85
N MET A 115 2.01 -0.67 -3.77
CA MET A 115 2.58 -1.34 -4.94
C MET A 115 3.85 -2.15 -4.63
N VAL A 116 4.35 -2.14 -3.39
CA VAL A 116 5.43 -3.05 -2.96
C VAL A 116 4.91 -4.49 -2.93
N GLN A 117 3.64 -4.69 -2.57
CA GLN A 117 3.00 -6.00 -2.42
C GLN A 117 1.88 -6.21 -3.45
N LEU A 118 2.13 -5.98 -4.75
CA LEU A 118 1.11 -5.95 -5.81
C LEU A 118 0.21 -7.20 -5.86
N ALA A 119 0.78 -8.40 -5.79
CA ALA A 119 0.01 -9.63 -5.89
C ALA A 119 -0.93 -9.80 -4.69
N PHE A 120 -0.45 -9.49 -3.48
CA PHE A 120 -1.22 -9.56 -2.24
C PHE A 120 -2.37 -8.54 -2.23
N THR A 121 -2.07 -7.28 -2.51
CA THR A 121 -3.06 -6.20 -2.52
C THR A 121 -4.10 -6.40 -3.62
N LYS A 122 -3.71 -6.88 -4.81
CA LYS A 122 -4.63 -7.24 -5.89
C LYS A 122 -5.64 -8.30 -5.47
N ARG A 123 -5.18 -9.35 -4.77
CA ARG A 123 -6.07 -10.43 -4.29
C ARG A 123 -7.09 -9.91 -3.29
N ILE A 124 -6.69 -9.03 -2.39
CA ILE A 124 -7.59 -8.40 -1.41
C ILE A 124 -8.61 -7.48 -2.12
N LEU A 125 -8.16 -6.62 -3.04
CA LEU A 125 -9.02 -5.73 -3.83
C LEU A 125 -10.04 -6.53 -4.64
N ALA A 126 -9.63 -7.62 -5.29
CA ALA A 126 -10.54 -8.52 -6.01
C ALA A 126 -11.57 -9.17 -5.07
N GLY A 127 -11.17 -9.54 -3.84
CA GLY A 127 -12.08 -10.01 -2.79
C GLY A 127 -13.10 -8.96 -2.38
N ALA A 128 -12.67 -7.72 -2.17
CA ALA A 128 -13.54 -6.59 -1.86
C ALA A 128 -14.56 -6.31 -2.98
N LYS A 129 -14.11 -6.33 -4.25
CA LYS A 129 -15.01 -6.21 -5.41
C LYS A 129 -16.09 -7.30 -5.45
N LYS A 130 -15.73 -8.55 -5.16
CA LYS A 130 -16.71 -9.65 -5.08
C LYS A 130 -17.76 -9.45 -3.99
N MET A 131 -17.44 -8.68 -2.95
CA MET A 131 -18.38 -8.26 -1.91
C MET A 131 -19.23 -7.05 -2.31
N GLY A 132 -19.05 -6.49 -3.51
CA GLY A 132 -19.73 -5.27 -3.96
C GLY A 132 -19.23 -4.00 -3.27
N LEU A 133 -17.99 -3.98 -2.80
CA LEU A 133 -17.36 -2.81 -2.19
C LEU A 133 -16.63 -1.97 -3.23
N HIS A 134 -16.70 -0.65 -3.07
CA HIS A 134 -15.84 0.28 -3.79
C HIS A 134 -14.39 0.09 -3.36
N THR A 135 -13.46 0.03 -4.31
CA THR A 135 -12.04 -0.26 -4.06
C THR A 135 -11.16 0.92 -4.42
N ALA A 136 -10.28 1.28 -3.51
CA ALA A 136 -9.32 2.36 -3.70
C ALA A 136 -7.92 1.96 -3.22
N ILE A 137 -6.92 2.61 -3.78
CA ILE A 137 -5.55 2.61 -3.25
C ILE A 137 -5.07 4.03 -3.05
N GLU A 138 -4.24 4.22 -2.05
CA GLU A 138 -3.43 5.43 -1.86
C GLU A 138 -1.97 5.09 -2.14
N THR A 139 -1.32 5.83 -3.04
CA THR A 139 0.02 5.51 -3.52
C THR A 139 0.78 6.76 -3.92
N SER A 140 2.10 6.72 -3.77
CA SER A 140 3.00 7.70 -4.37
C SER A 140 3.13 7.59 -5.89
N GLY A 141 2.69 6.46 -6.47
CA GLY A 141 2.84 6.15 -7.89
C GLY A 141 4.27 5.82 -8.34
N PHE A 142 5.24 5.80 -7.44
CA PHE A 142 6.64 5.56 -7.77
C PHE A 142 6.88 4.20 -8.44
N LEU A 143 6.11 3.18 -8.06
CA LEU A 143 6.15 1.85 -8.64
C LEU A 143 5.11 1.61 -9.75
N GLY A 144 4.49 2.66 -10.27
CA GLY A 144 3.42 2.57 -11.28
C GLY A 144 3.79 1.83 -12.55
N ASP A 145 5.08 1.86 -12.95
CA ASP A 145 5.57 1.09 -14.10
C ASP A 145 5.47 -0.44 -13.91
N ARG A 146 5.32 -0.92 -12.67
CA ARG A 146 5.15 -2.35 -12.34
C ARG A 146 3.70 -2.82 -12.35
N VAL A 147 2.77 -1.88 -12.41
CA VAL A 147 1.32 -2.16 -12.37
C VAL A 147 0.83 -2.54 -13.75
N ASP A 148 0.17 -3.69 -13.87
CA ASP A 148 -0.48 -4.14 -15.10
C ASP A 148 -1.96 -3.69 -15.15
N ASP A 149 -2.61 -3.85 -16.31
CA ASP A 149 -4.02 -3.47 -16.48
C ASP A 149 -4.94 -4.38 -15.66
N SER A 150 -4.51 -5.60 -15.37
CA SER A 150 -5.27 -6.52 -14.53
C SER A 150 -5.28 -6.13 -13.05
N TYR A 151 -4.28 -5.36 -12.58
CA TYR A 151 -4.31 -4.72 -11.28
C TYR A 151 -5.26 -3.52 -11.28
N LEU A 152 -5.18 -2.68 -12.31
CA LEU A 152 -6.04 -1.50 -12.43
C LEU A 152 -7.52 -1.88 -12.58
N SER A 153 -7.83 -3.02 -13.19
CA SER A 153 -9.22 -3.49 -13.34
C SER A 153 -9.94 -3.84 -12.04
N VAL A 154 -9.21 -4.03 -10.95
CA VAL A 154 -9.82 -4.27 -9.62
C VAL A 154 -9.91 -3.00 -8.78
N LEU A 155 -9.64 -1.83 -9.36
CA LEU A 155 -9.72 -0.52 -8.70
C LEU A 155 -10.89 0.31 -9.26
N ASP A 156 -11.54 1.05 -8.38
CA ASP A 156 -12.48 2.11 -8.72
C ASP A 156 -11.84 3.49 -8.57
N LEU A 157 -10.80 3.62 -7.72
CA LEU A 157 -10.15 4.89 -7.44
C LEU A 157 -8.67 4.70 -7.13
N VAL A 158 -7.85 5.61 -7.63
CA VAL A 158 -6.45 5.79 -7.22
C VAL A 158 -6.28 7.18 -6.61
N LEU A 159 -5.93 7.24 -5.33
CA LEU A 159 -5.51 8.45 -4.64
C LEU A 159 -4.00 8.57 -4.84
N LEU A 160 -3.61 9.39 -5.81
CA LEU A 160 -2.20 9.57 -6.19
C LEU A 160 -1.61 10.77 -5.44
N ASP A 161 -0.65 10.50 -4.57
CA ASP A 161 0.04 11.52 -3.78
C ASP A 161 1.38 11.90 -4.44
N ILE A 162 1.39 12.98 -5.21
CA ILE A 162 2.59 13.55 -5.81
C ILE A 162 3.27 14.48 -4.81
N LYS A 163 4.31 13.99 -4.12
CA LYS A 163 4.97 14.67 -2.99
C LYS A 163 5.58 16.03 -3.33
N SER A 164 5.89 16.30 -4.59
CA SER A 164 6.26 17.62 -5.15
C SER A 164 6.18 17.57 -6.67
N SER A 165 5.82 18.68 -7.31
CA SER A 165 5.90 18.85 -8.76
C SER A 165 7.30 19.26 -9.25
N ASN A 166 8.17 19.73 -8.36
CA ASN A 166 9.55 20.07 -8.67
C ASN A 166 10.45 18.84 -8.45
N PRO A 167 11.23 18.39 -9.47
CA PRO A 167 12.05 17.19 -9.38
C PRO A 167 13.11 17.23 -8.27
N ASP A 168 13.78 18.37 -8.06
CA ASP A 168 14.83 18.50 -7.05
C ASP A 168 14.21 18.44 -5.63
N THR A 169 13.09 19.12 -5.43
CA THR A 169 12.33 19.08 -4.20
C THR A 169 11.80 17.67 -3.94
N TYR A 170 11.24 17.01 -4.96
CA TYR A 170 10.74 15.63 -4.84
C TYR A 170 11.88 14.69 -4.39
N LYS A 171 13.05 14.81 -5.03
CA LYS A 171 14.21 14.00 -4.69
C LYS A 171 14.72 14.26 -3.27
N THR A 172 14.76 15.53 -2.86
CA THR A 172 15.16 15.92 -1.50
C THR A 172 14.19 15.37 -0.46
N VAL A 173 12.88 15.45 -0.72
CA VAL A 173 11.84 15.03 0.21
C VAL A 173 11.71 13.52 0.28
N THR A 174 11.79 12.81 -0.84
CA THR A 174 11.45 11.38 -0.92
C THR A 174 12.66 10.44 -1.03
N GLY A 175 13.84 10.98 -1.40
CA GLY A 175 15.03 10.21 -1.75
C GLY A 175 14.94 9.52 -3.12
N ARG A 176 13.94 9.85 -3.95
CA ARG A 176 13.67 9.20 -5.25
C ARG A 176 13.44 10.23 -6.35
N ASP A 177 13.48 9.76 -7.61
CA ASP A 177 13.20 10.60 -8.77
C ASP A 177 11.67 10.69 -9.02
N LEU A 178 11.19 11.87 -9.46
CA LEU A 178 9.78 12.16 -9.72
C LEU A 178 9.22 11.45 -10.98
N ALA A 179 10.06 11.23 -11.98
CA ALA A 179 9.64 10.77 -13.30
C ALA A 179 8.76 9.50 -13.31
N PRO A 180 9.01 8.45 -12.50
CA PRO A 180 8.12 7.28 -12.46
C PRO A 180 6.69 7.63 -12.01
N THR A 181 6.55 8.49 -11.00
CA THR A 181 5.25 8.97 -10.51
C THR A 181 4.46 9.72 -11.59
N LEU A 182 5.13 10.59 -12.36
CA LEU A 182 4.47 11.32 -13.44
C LEU A 182 4.02 10.40 -14.57
N ARG A 183 4.85 9.42 -14.99
CA ARG A 183 4.43 8.43 -15.99
C ARG A 183 3.18 7.66 -15.56
N PHE A 184 3.10 7.30 -14.28
CA PHE A 184 1.92 6.64 -13.75
C PHE A 184 0.70 7.57 -13.76
N ALA A 185 0.85 8.83 -13.35
CA ALA A 185 -0.21 9.83 -13.43
C ALA A 185 -0.74 10.01 -14.87
N GLU A 186 0.16 10.12 -15.85
CA GLU A 186 -0.18 10.23 -17.27
C GLU A 186 -0.91 8.98 -17.79
N ARG A 187 -0.51 7.78 -17.32
CA ARG A 187 -1.19 6.53 -17.68
C ARG A 187 -2.61 6.51 -17.12
N LEU A 188 -2.80 6.86 -15.85
CA LEU A 188 -4.13 6.92 -15.23
C LEU A 188 -5.04 7.93 -15.94
N ALA A 189 -4.51 9.10 -16.31
CA ALA A 189 -5.27 10.14 -17.04
C ALA A 189 -5.76 9.68 -18.43
N LYS A 190 -5.11 8.70 -19.05
CA LYS A 190 -5.51 8.13 -20.35
C LYS A 190 -6.56 7.01 -20.23
N MET A 191 -6.82 6.54 -19.01
CA MET A 191 -7.78 5.45 -18.76
C MET A 191 -9.17 5.97 -18.39
N ASN A 192 -9.32 7.28 -18.15
CA ASN A 192 -10.57 7.96 -17.81
C ASN A 192 -11.29 8.51 -19.06
#